data_737fb0b0af3fa083476618f2cf77bfc2
#
_entry.id   737fb0b0af3fa083476618f2cf77bfc2
#
_cell.length_a   1.000
_cell.length_b   1.000
_cell.length_c   1.000
_cell.angle_alpha   90.00
_cell.angle_beta   90.00
_cell.angle_gamma   90.00
#
_symmetry.space_group_name_H-M   'P 1'
#
loop_
_entity.id
_entity.type
_entity.pdbx_description
1 polymer ?
#
loop_
_entity_poly.entity_id
_entity_poly.type
_entity_poly.pdbx_seq_one_letter_code
_entity_poly.pdbx_strand_id
1 'polypeptide(L)'
;MTDWFARPVLHVTNVEASLRFYIDRLGFTSPWRYEEDGKVHVAQVERQGCALILADTWPEKIGKGLMFISLNLEPAAQVAALNALRTELEATGAPVKEGSWGYRLLVVDDPDGNQLFFNYPSESASGKSDGDET
;
A
#
# COMPACT_ATOMS: atom_id res chain seq x y z
N MET A 1 -3.38 -15.38 -25.88
CA MET A 1 -2.75 -15.54 -24.57
C MET A 1 -3.43 -14.65 -23.55
N THR A 2 -3.59 -15.14 -22.37
CA THR A 2 -4.31 -14.40 -21.31
C THR A 2 -3.33 -13.98 -20.23
N ASP A 3 -3.38 -12.71 -19.88
CA ASP A 3 -2.59 -12.20 -18.77
C ASP A 3 -3.36 -12.35 -17.47
N TRP A 4 -2.65 -12.70 -16.44
CA TRP A 4 -3.22 -12.80 -15.10
C TRP A 4 -2.71 -11.62 -14.28
N PHE A 5 -3.58 -11.09 -13.42
CA PHE A 5 -3.17 -10.10 -12.45
C PHE A 5 -3.90 -10.39 -11.15
N ALA A 6 -3.26 -10.03 -10.05
CA ALA A 6 -3.79 -10.30 -8.73
C ALA A 6 -4.19 -9.00 -8.05
N ARG A 7 -5.23 -9.06 -7.24
CA ARG A 7 -5.63 -7.95 -6.39
C ARG A 7 -5.74 -8.47 -4.97
N PRO A 8 -4.83 -8.06 -4.08
CA PRO A 8 -4.92 -8.50 -2.69
C PRO A 8 -6.18 -7.95 -2.04
N VAL A 9 -6.66 -8.68 -1.06
CA VAL A 9 -7.85 -8.27 -0.29
C VAL A 9 -7.38 -7.96 1.12
N LEU A 10 -7.66 -6.74 1.56
CA LEU A 10 -7.41 -6.32 2.93
C LEU A 10 -8.73 -6.26 3.67
N HIS A 11 -8.78 -6.89 4.82
CA HIS A 11 -10.02 -6.95 5.58
C HIS A 11 -10.05 -5.81 6.59
N VAL A 12 -11.18 -5.10 6.63
CA VAL A 12 -11.32 -3.86 7.38
C VAL A 12 -12.63 -3.89 8.17
N THR A 13 -12.70 -3.04 9.18
CA THR A 13 -13.90 -2.96 10.01
C THR A 13 -15.04 -2.27 9.27
N ASN A 14 -14.73 -1.21 8.53
CA ASN A 14 -15.74 -0.39 7.86
C ASN A 14 -15.17 0.08 6.54
N VAL A 15 -15.74 -0.41 5.44
CA VAL A 15 -15.19 -0.12 4.11
C VAL A 15 -15.30 1.36 3.78
N GLU A 16 -16.41 2.02 4.17
CA GLU A 16 -16.56 3.43 3.87
C GLU A 16 -15.52 4.29 4.58
N ALA A 17 -15.22 3.97 5.84
CA ALA A 17 -14.17 4.67 6.57
C ALA A 17 -12.79 4.41 5.95
N SER A 18 -12.55 3.16 5.54
CA SER A 18 -11.30 2.82 4.88
C SER A 18 -11.16 3.51 3.54
N LEU A 19 -12.25 3.62 2.79
CA LEU A 19 -12.23 4.36 1.52
C LEU A 19 -11.79 5.80 1.74
N ARG A 20 -12.33 6.46 2.77
CA ARG A 20 -11.93 7.83 3.05
C ARG A 20 -10.42 7.91 3.34
N PHE A 21 -9.91 6.95 4.09
CA PHE A 21 -8.47 6.92 4.38
C PHE A 21 -7.65 6.72 3.11
N TYR A 22 -7.98 5.70 2.32
CA TYR A 22 -7.18 5.39 1.13
C TYR A 22 -7.29 6.49 0.09
N ILE A 23 -8.45 7.12 -0.06
CA ILE A 23 -8.63 8.19 -1.04
C ILE A 23 -8.02 9.50 -0.53
N ASP A 24 -8.39 9.92 0.68
CA ASP A 24 -8.03 11.24 1.16
C ASP A 24 -6.60 11.32 1.67
N ARG A 25 -6.11 10.25 2.27
CA ARG A 25 -4.77 10.26 2.86
C ARG A 25 -3.73 9.63 1.96
N LEU A 26 -4.07 8.58 1.24
CA LEU A 26 -3.09 7.86 0.44
C LEU A 26 -3.20 8.15 -1.06
N GLY A 27 -4.18 8.94 -1.48
CA GLY A 27 -4.28 9.36 -2.88
C GLY A 27 -4.76 8.30 -3.85
N PHE A 28 -5.42 7.27 -3.35
CA PHE A 28 -6.01 6.24 -4.20
C PHE A 28 -7.33 6.73 -4.77
N THR A 29 -7.79 6.06 -5.83
CA THR A 29 -9.14 6.26 -6.37
C THR A 29 -9.89 4.94 -6.23
N SER A 30 -11.23 5.01 -6.30
CA SER A 30 -12.05 3.81 -6.16
C SER A 30 -12.90 3.62 -7.41
N PRO A 31 -12.52 2.70 -8.31
CA PRO A 31 -13.26 2.51 -9.56
C PRO A 31 -14.59 1.79 -9.39
N TRP A 32 -14.76 0.98 -8.33
CA TRP A 32 -16.05 0.35 -8.11
C TRP A 32 -16.23 0.00 -6.63
N ARG A 33 -17.51 -0.14 -6.26
CA ARG A 33 -17.93 -0.50 -4.90
C ARG A 33 -19.14 -1.42 -4.99
N TYR A 34 -19.27 -2.30 -4.01
CA TYR A 34 -20.46 -3.13 -3.86
C TYR A 34 -21.24 -2.68 -2.62
N GLU A 35 -22.48 -2.27 -2.84
CA GLU A 35 -23.35 -1.82 -1.75
C GLU A 35 -24.48 -2.81 -1.55
N GLU A 36 -24.86 -2.97 -0.28
CA GLU A 36 -26.02 -3.76 0.08
C GLU A 36 -26.70 -3.05 1.25
N ASP A 37 -27.98 -2.79 1.12
CA ASP A 37 -28.75 -2.10 2.14
C ASP A 37 -28.15 -0.74 2.50
N GLY A 38 -27.65 -0.03 1.51
CA GLY A 38 -27.10 1.30 1.70
C GLY A 38 -25.70 1.32 2.29
N LYS A 39 -25.07 0.18 2.44
CA LYS A 39 -23.73 0.11 3.01
C LYS A 39 -22.77 -0.53 2.05
N VAL A 40 -21.56 0.04 1.93
CA VAL A 40 -20.51 -0.51 1.09
C VAL A 40 -19.80 -1.61 1.86
N HIS A 41 -19.76 -2.82 1.29
CA HIS A 41 -19.12 -3.97 1.91
C HIS A 41 -17.85 -4.39 1.24
N VAL A 42 -17.67 -4.04 -0.04
CA VAL A 42 -16.48 -4.37 -0.81
C VAL A 42 -16.20 -3.21 -1.73
N ALA A 43 -14.94 -2.82 -1.86
CA ALA A 43 -14.56 -1.76 -2.79
C ALA A 43 -13.15 -2.01 -3.29
N GLN A 44 -12.89 -1.60 -4.53
CA GLN A 44 -11.54 -1.61 -5.05
C GLN A 44 -10.96 -0.21 -4.93
N VAL A 45 -9.69 -0.12 -4.55
CA VAL A 45 -8.95 1.13 -4.60
C VAL A 45 -7.69 0.90 -5.41
N GLU A 46 -7.23 1.95 -6.09
CA GLU A 46 -6.04 1.80 -6.93
C GLU A 46 -5.29 3.12 -7.05
N ARG A 47 -3.97 2.99 -7.22
CA ARG A 47 -3.09 4.12 -7.46
C ARG A 47 -1.87 3.60 -8.20
N GLN A 48 -1.51 4.25 -9.33
CA GLN A 48 -0.30 3.93 -10.09
C GLN A 48 -0.22 2.45 -10.47
N GLY A 49 -1.35 1.88 -10.85
CA GLY A 49 -1.39 0.47 -11.24
C GLY A 49 -1.46 -0.51 -10.08
N CYS A 50 -1.35 -0.03 -8.86
CA CYS A 50 -1.49 -0.88 -7.68
C CYS A 50 -2.96 -0.90 -7.29
N ALA A 51 -3.59 -2.07 -7.36
CA ALA A 51 -5.01 -2.22 -7.04
C ALA A 51 -5.19 -3.22 -5.93
N LEU A 52 -6.10 -2.91 -5.00
CA LEU A 52 -6.44 -3.82 -3.93
C LEU A 52 -7.92 -3.70 -3.60
N ILE A 53 -8.41 -4.69 -2.88
CA ILE A 53 -9.82 -4.75 -2.52
C ILE A 53 -9.94 -4.62 -1.01
N LEU A 54 -10.87 -3.78 -0.57
CA LEU A 54 -11.23 -3.63 0.84
C LEU A 54 -12.54 -4.34 1.07
N ALA A 55 -12.62 -5.17 2.11
CA ALA A 55 -13.81 -5.94 2.39
C ALA A 55 -14.03 -6.04 3.89
N ASP A 56 -15.30 -5.99 4.31
CA ASP A 56 -15.64 -6.08 5.74
C ASP A 56 -16.33 -7.41 6.09
N THR A 57 -16.28 -8.39 5.19
CA THR A 57 -17.07 -9.59 5.33
C THR A 57 -16.41 -10.69 6.15
N TRP A 58 -15.19 -10.50 6.61
CA TRP A 58 -14.45 -11.54 7.30
C TRP A 58 -13.77 -10.98 8.54
N PRO A 59 -14.51 -10.83 9.64
CA PRO A 59 -13.98 -10.12 10.84
C PRO A 59 -12.69 -10.70 11.43
N GLU A 60 -12.51 -12.01 11.36
CA GLU A 60 -11.34 -12.61 11.98
C GLU A 60 -10.05 -12.29 11.23
N LYS A 61 -10.13 -11.72 10.04
CA LYS A 61 -8.95 -11.35 9.26
C LYS A 61 -8.67 -9.86 9.27
N ILE A 62 -9.47 -9.09 9.99
CA ILE A 62 -9.31 -7.64 10.00
C ILE A 62 -7.96 -7.24 10.55
N GLY A 63 -7.27 -6.35 9.85
CA GLY A 63 -6.03 -5.76 10.31
C GLY A 63 -4.81 -6.64 10.22
N LYS A 64 -4.92 -7.78 9.55
CA LYS A 64 -3.81 -8.74 9.47
C LYS A 64 -3.14 -8.77 8.11
N GLY A 65 -3.52 -7.87 7.22
CA GLY A 65 -2.98 -7.87 5.88
C GLY A 65 -1.69 -7.08 5.77
N LEU A 66 -0.89 -7.49 4.79
CA LEU A 66 0.35 -6.80 4.49
C LEU A 66 0.57 -6.87 3.00
N MET A 67 0.84 -5.71 2.38
CA MET A 67 1.18 -5.64 0.97
C MET A 67 2.58 -5.13 0.81
N PHE A 68 3.34 -5.78 -0.07
CA PHE A 68 4.67 -5.33 -0.41
C PHE A 68 4.60 -4.69 -1.79
N ILE A 69 4.92 -3.40 -1.85
CA ILE A 69 4.75 -2.61 -3.07
C ILE A 69 6.13 -2.14 -3.53
N SER A 70 6.42 -2.42 -4.79
CA SER A 70 7.68 -1.98 -5.39
C SER A 70 7.36 -0.99 -6.50
N LEU A 71 8.17 0.05 -6.60
CA LEU A 71 8.04 1.00 -7.70
C LEU A 71 8.87 0.48 -8.87
N ASN A 72 8.27 0.43 -10.04
CA ASN A 72 8.94 -0.09 -11.22
C ASN A 72 9.74 1.03 -11.89
N LEU A 73 10.83 1.43 -11.24
CA LEU A 73 11.70 2.52 -11.66
C LEU A 73 13.14 2.12 -11.41
N GLU A 74 14.07 2.84 -12.03
CA GLU A 74 15.48 2.66 -11.72
C GLU A 74 15.77 3.08 -10.28
N PRO A 75 16.82 2.54 -9.65
CA PRO A 75 17.04 2.77 -8.22
C PRO A 75 17.07 4.23 -7.79
N ALA A 76 17.76 5.10 -8.53
CA ALA A 76 17.80 6.52 -8.16
C ALA A 76 16.43 7.16 -8.25
N ALA A 77 15.65 6.79 -9.28
CA ALA A 77 14.28 7.30 -9.42
C ALA A 77 13.37 6.73 -8.36
N GLN A 78 13.60 5.48 -7.93
CA GLN A 78 12.81 4.90 -6.84
C GLN A 78 13.00 5.70 -5.55
N VAL A 79 14.25 6.03 -5.22
CA VAL A 79 14.53 6.79 -4.00
C VAL A 79 13.84 8.14 -4.03
N ALA A 80 13.95 8.86 -5.15
CA ALA A 80 13.32 10.16 -5.27
C ALA A 80 11.80 10.06 -5.17
N ALA A 81 11.20 9.07 -5.83
CA ALA A 81 9.75 8.88 -5.81
C ALA A 81 9.26 8.49 -4.42
N LEU A 82 10.00 7.64 -3.71
CA LEU A 82 9.62 7.23 -2.36
C LEU A 82 9.74 8.36 -1.37
N ASN A 83 10.79 9.18 -1.49
CA ASN A 83 10.93 10.36 -0.63
C ASN A 83 9.82 11.36 -0.89
N ALA A 84 9.44 11.55 -2.15
CA ALA A 84 8.31 12.43 -2.48
C ALA A 84 7.01 11.87 -1.95
N LEU A 85 6.81 10.56 -2.07
CA LEU A 85 5.60 9.91 -1.54
C LEU A 85 5.53 10.09 -0.02
N ARG A 86 6.64 9.90 0.67
CA ARG A 86 6.65 10.07 2.12
C ARG A 86 6.25 11.50 2.50
N THR A 87 6.80 12.49 1.82
CA THR A 87 6.44 13.89 2.07
C THR A 87 4.96 14.11 1.82
N GLU A 88 4.43 13.58 0.72
CA GLU A 88 3.02 13.70 0.40
C GLU A 88 2.16 13.08 1.49
N LEU A 89 2.48 11.88 1.93
CA LEU A 89 1.69 11.17 2.93
C LEU A 89 1.76 11.85 4.29
N GLU A 90 2.93 12.37 4.66
CA GLU A 90 3.05 13.12 5.90
C GLU A 90 2.19 14.38 5.88
N ALA A 91 2.11 15.02 4.72
CA ALA A 91 1.30 16.23 4.58
C ALA A 91 -0.20 15.93 4.70
N THR A 92 -0.64 14.73 4.33
CA THR A 92 -2.05 14.36 4.49
C THR A 92 -2.36 13.84 5.89
N GLY A 93 -1.34 13.63 6.72
CA GLY A 93 -1.53 13.07 8.05
C GLY A 93 -1.60 11.55 8.08
N ALA A 94 -1.21 10.88 6.99
CA ALA A 94 -1.19 9.42 6.98
C ALA A 94 -0.10 8.91 7.93
N PRO A 95 -0.33 7.80 8.64
CA PRO A 95 0.69 7.27 9.55
C PRO A 95 1.78 6.56 8.75
N VAL A 96 2.93 7.19 8.68
CA VAL A 96 4.09 6.63 7.98
C VAL A 96 5.25 6.47 8.95
N LYS A 97 6.07 5.44 8.70
CA LYS A 97 7.23 5.19 9.53
C LYS A 97 8.27 4.46 8.70
N GLU A 98 9.49 4.39 9.25
CA GLU A 98 10.56 3.60 8.65
C GLU A 98 10.46 2.17 9.14
N GLY A 99 10.78 1.23 8.25
CA GLY A 99 10.89 -0.16 8.61
C GLY A 99 12.14 -0.76 8.01
N SER A 100 12.38 -2.03 8.34
CA SER A 100 13.54 -2.73 7.81
C SER A 100 13.26 -4.22 7.68
N TRP A 101 13.61 -4.75 6.51
CA TRP A 101 13.56 -6.16 6.20
C TRP A 101 14.90 -6.53 5.55
N GLY A 102 15.99 -6.19 6.23
CA GLY A 102 17.30 -6.27 5.61
C GLY A 102 17.59 -5.14 4.64
N TYR A 103 16.62 -4.28 4.39
CA TYR A 103 16.76 -3.04 3.64
C TYR A 103 15.65 -2.11 4.08
N ARG A 104 15.81 -0.85 3.70
CA ARG A 104 14.95 0.22 4.17
C ARG A 104 13.54 0.12 3.57
N LEU A 105 12.55 0.36 4.39
CA LEU A 105 11.15 0.36 3.97
C LEU A 105 10.46 1.64 4.39
N LEU A 106 9.50 2.08 3.58
CA LEU A 106 8.52 3.07 3.99
C LEU A 106 7.26 2.29 4.33
N VAL A 107 6.78 2.42 5.56
CA VAL A 107 5.67 1.63 6.06
C VAL A 107 4.47 2.54 6.31
N VAL A 108 3.30 2.14 5.81
CA VAL A 108 2.06 2.86 6.03
C VAL A 108 1.09 1.91 6.71
N ASP A 109 0.53 2.33 7.85
CA ASP A 109 -0.50 1.57 8.54
C ASP A 109 -1.86 2.13 8.18
N ASP A 110 -2.83 1.25 7.84
CA ASP A 110 -4.18 1.72 7.64
C ASP A 110 -4.91 1.73 8.98
N PRO A 111 -6.14 2.26 9.04
CA PRO A 111 -6.83 2.40 10.33
C PRO A 111 -7.08 1.10 11.08
N ASP A 112 -7.09 -0.04 10.38
CA ASP A 112 -7.33 -1.33 11.01
C ASP A 112 -6.05 -2.08 11.33
N GLY A 113 -4.90 -1.53 10.93
CA GLY A 113 -3.61 -2.19 11.18
C GLY A 113 -3.07 -2.98 9.99
N ASN A 114 -3.76 -2.97 8.86
CA ASN A 114 -3.18 -3.51 7.65
C ASN A 114 -2.01 -2.63 7.23
N GLN A 115 -0.98 -3.23 6.63
CA GLN A 115 0.25 -2.50 6.36
C GLN A 115 0.60 -2.50 4.89
N LEU A 116 1.08 -1.37 4.41
CA LEU A 116 1.64 -1.23 3.07
C LEU A 116 3.13 -0.98 3.24
N PHE A 117 3.93 -1.86 2.66
CA PHE A 117 5.39 -1.77 2.73
C PHE A 117 5.88 -1.36 1.36
N PHE A 118 6.54 -0.19 1.28
CA PHE A 118 7.20 0.25 0.05
C PHE A 118 8.69 0.06 0.23
N ASN A 119 9.35 -0.68 -0.66
CA ASN A 119 10.75 -0.97 -0.48
C ASN A 119 11.63 0.03 -1.22
N TYR A 120 12.62 0.56 -0.51
CA TYR A 120 13.71 1.29 -1.14
C TYR A 120 14.63 0.28 -1.81
N PRO A 121 15.36 0.69 -2.85
CA PRO A 121 16.33 -0.22 -3.44
C PRO A 121 17.40 -0.59 -2.43
N SER A 122 17.90 -1.81 -2.53
CA SER A 122 18.92 -2.26 -1.59
C SER A 122 20.22 -1.49 -1.84
N GLU A 123 21.06 -1.40 -0.81
CA GLU A 123 22.32 -0.71 -0.93
C GLU A 123 23.20 -1.33 -1.99
N SER A 124 23.19 -2.66 -2.07
CA SER A 124 23.97 -3.31 -3.10
C SER A 124 23.44 -2.98 -4.49
N ALA A 125 22.10 -2.89 -4.62
CA ALA A 125 21.51 -2.52 -5.88
C ALA A 125 21.83 -1.08 -6.23
N SER A 126 22.04 -0.24 -5.23
CA SER A 126 22.34 1.16 -5.48
C SER A 126 23.83 1.42 -5.66
N GLY A 127 24.60 0.37 -5.96
CA GLY A 127 25.97 0.57 -6.30
C GLY A 127 26.97 0.20 -5.23
N LYS A 128 26.54 -0.30 -4.17
CA LYS A 128 27.43 -0.69 -3.20
C LYS A 128 27.76 -2.15 -3.28
N SER A 129 28.17 -2.85 -3.55
CA SER A 129 28.24 -4.05 -3.58
C SER A 129 28.10 -5.06 -2.70
N ASP A 130 27.93 -4.97 -2.23
CA ASP A 130 27.67 -5.54 -1.64
C ASP A 130 27.35 -6.30 -1.49
N GLY A 131 27.51 -6.51 -1.41
CA GLY A 131 27.30 -6.99 -1.02
C GLY A 131 26.69 -7.59 -0.66
N ASP A 132 26.62 -7.57 -0.35
CA ASP A 132 26.09 -7.77 0.09
C ASP A 132 25.25 -8.13 0.33
N GLU A 133 24.97 -8.20 0.42
CA GLU A 133 24.25 -8.25 0.82
C GLU A 133 23.54 -8.75 1.01
N THR A 134 23.37 -8.89 1.23
CA THR A 134 22.83 -9.23 1.68
C THR A 134 22.40 -9.52 1.88
#